data_bb37c2e385aeda52e4917d7cf178b643
#
_entry.id   bb37c2e385aeda52e4917d7cf178b643
#
_cell.length_a   1.000
_cell.length_b   1.000
_cell.length_c   1.000
_cell.angle_alpha   90.00
_cell.angle_beta   90.00
_cell.angle_gamma   90.00
#
_symmetry.space_group_name_H-M   'P 1'
#
loop_
_entity.id
_entity.type
_entity.pdbx_description
1 polymer ?
#
loop_
_entity_poly.entity_id
_entity_poly.type
_entity_poly.pdbx_seq_one_letter_code
_entity_poly.pdbx_strand_id
1 'polypeptide(L)'
;LFYEHPEVDFADLKQKFMDIRKRAFQYPELGKKSHLVCIPTTSGTGSEVSPFAVITDKVNKLKYPLADYSLTPTVAIVDPALVMSLPAQVTADSGMDVLTHACEAYVSVMATDYTDALALKAVQMVFEYLPRAVHYGAKDEEAREKMHNASKIGRAHV
;
A
#
# COMPACT_ATOMS: atom_id res chain seq x y z
N LEU A 1 -9.34 9.06 -11.63
CA LEU A 1 -10.79 8.90 -11.69
C LEU A 1 -11.43 10.17 -12.28
N PHE A 2 -11.52 11.28 -11.57
CA PHE A 2 -12.23 12.49 -12.02
C PHE A 2 -11.70 13.12 -13.31
N TYR A 3 -10.44 12.90 -13.67
CA TYR A 3 -9.90 13.34 -14.97
C TYR A 3 -10.51 12.57 -16.14
N GLU A 4 -10.72 11.27 -15.99
CA GLU A 4 -11.31 10.42 -17.02
C GLU A 4 -12.84 10.45 -17.01
N HIS A 5 -13.41 10.59 -15.81
CA HIS A 5 -14.83 10.50 -15.50
C HIS A 5 -15.27 11.67 -14.62
N PRO A 6 -15.39 12.89 -15.19
CA PRO A 6 -15.78 14.09 -14.44
C PRO A 6 -17.25 14.06 -13.98
N GLU A 7 -18.05 13.16 -14.54
CA GLU A 7 -19.46 12.95 -14.16
C GLU A 7 -19.64 12.22 -12.83
N VAL A 8 -18.60 11.60 -12.30
CA VAL A 8 -18.67 10.85 -11.04
C VAL A 8 -18.69 11.81 -9.86
N ASP A 9 -19.70 11.72 -9.00
CA ASP A 9 -19.78 12.52 -7.77
C ASP A 9 -19.02 11.80 -6.63
N PHE A 10 -18.28 12.56 -5.83
CA PHE A 10 -17.64 12.07 -4.64
C PHE A 10 -18.65 11.53 -3.61
N ALA A 11 -19.86 12.07 -3.58
CA ALA A 11 -20.92 11.58 -2.71
C ALA A 11 -21.27 10.11 -2.95
N ASP A 12 -21.19 9.64 -4.20
CA ASP A 12 -21.45 8.25 -4.56
C ASP A 12 -20.31 7.33 -4.14
N LEU A 13 -19.07 7.86 -4.09
CA LEU A 13 -17.87 7.12 -3.77
C LEU A 13 -17.68 6.90 -2.27
N LYS A 14 -18.18 7.80 -1.42
CA LYS A 14 -17.94 7.82 0.02
C LYS A 14 -18.82 6.86 0.83
N GLN A 15 -19.20 5.73 0.30
CA GLN A 15 -20.02 4.76 0.99
C GLN A 15 -19.28 4.15 2.19
N LYS A 16 -20.02 3.91 3.28
CA LYS A 16 -19.43 3.68 4.62
C LYS A 16 -18.73 2.36 4.80
N PHE A 17 -18.93 1.37 3.99
CA PHE A 17 -18.31 0.07 4.16
C PHE A 17 -17.88 -0.55 2.83
N MET A 18 -16.65 -0.96 2.79
CA MET A 18 -15.95 -1.30 1.59
C MET A 18 -15.59 -2.79 1.58
N ASP A 19 -16.57 -3.63 1.35
CA ASP A 19 -16.27 -4.96 0.87
C ASP A 19 -16.10 -4.87 -0.66
N ILE A 20 -14.86 -4.87 -1.12
CA ILE A 20 -14.50 -4.79 -2.53
C ILE A 20 -15.17 -5.89 -3.37
N ARG A 21 -15.54 -7.01 -2.76
CA ARG A 21 -16.25 -8.11 -3.42
C ARG A 21 -17.71 -7.78 -3.69
N LYS A 22 -18.33 -6.96 -2.85
CA LYS A 22 -19.76 -6.61 -2.96
C LYS A 22 -20.02 -5.49 -3.94
N ARG A 23 -19.00 -4.68 -4.27
CA ARG A 23 -19.05 -3.59 -5.25
C ARG A 23 -20.34 -2.76 -5.16
N ALA A 24 -20.57 -2.14 -4.00
CA ALA A 24 -21.73 -1.30 -3.76
C ALA A 24 -21.82 -0.11 -4.75
N PHE A 25 -20.66 0.40 -5.18
CA PHE A 25 -20.52 1.31 -6.30
C PHE A 25 -19.58 0.68 -7.34
N GLN A 26 -20.00 0.65 -8.58
CA GLN A 26 -19.18 0.15 -9.68
C GLN A 26 -18.38 1.31 -10.27
N TYR A 27 -17.07 1.27 -10.09
CA TYR A 27 -16.17 2.24 -10.70
C TYR A 27 -16.20 2.09 -12.22
N PRO A 28 -16.13 3.22 -12.96
CA PRO A 28 -15.95 3.18 -14.40
C PRO A 28 -14.57 2.61 -14.73
N GLU A 29 -14.40 2.19 -15.97
CA GLU A 29 -13.11 1.68 -16.45
C GLU A 29 -12.09 2.83 -16.49
N LEU A 30 -10.97 2.66 -15.75
CA LEU A 30 -9.89 3.65 -15.68
C LEU A 30 -8.70 3.22 -16.54
N GLY A 31 -7.80 4.17 -16.83
CA GLY A 31 -6.56 3.93 -17.55
C GLY A 31 -6.64 4.06 -19.06
N LYS A 32 -7.77 4.50 -19.61
CA LYS A 32 -7.92 4.73 -21.06
C LYS A 32 -7.33 6.07 -21.53
N LYS A 33 -7.43 7.10 -20.69
CA LYS A 33 -6.92 8.45 -21.00
C LYS A 33 -5.61 8.76 -20.28
N SER A 34 -5.37 8.11 -19.12
CA SER A 34 -4.19 8.35 -18.32
C SER A 34 -3.73 7.08 -17.60
N HIS A 35 -2.42 6.93 -17.45
CA HIS A 35 -1.83 5.87 -16.65
C HIS A 35 -1.40 6.42 -15.29
N LEU A 36 -1.72 5.68 -14.22
CA LEU A 36 -1.25 6.00 -12.88
C LEU A 36 0.08 5.28 -12.63
N VAL A 37 1.14 6.07 -12.49
CA VAL A 37 2.46 5.58 -12.09
C VAL A 37 2.71 5.97 -10.64
N CYS A 38 2.95 5.01 -9.77
CA CYS A 38 3.24 5.24 -8.37
C CYS A 38 4.69 4.90 -8.04
N ILE A 39 5.35 5.84 -7.36
CA ILE A 39 6.75 5.73 -6.95
C ILE A 39 6.79 5.95 -5.43
N PRO A 40 6.87 4.90 -4.61
CA PRO A 40 6.82 5.05 -3.15
C PRO A 40 8.11 5.66 -2.62
N THR A 41 7.96 6.54 -1.63
CA THR A 41 9.05 7.21 -0.92
C THR A 41 9.15 6.77 0.54
N THR A 42 8.36 5.77 0.95
CA THR A 42 8.41 5.11 2.25
C THR A 42 8.32 3.60 2.06
N SER A 43 8.82 2.84 3.03
CA SER A 43 8.78 1.37 3.01
C SER A 43 7.76 0.88 4.05
N GLY A 44 6.46 1.05 3.75
CA GLY A 44 5.39 0.75 4.71
C GLY A 44 4.05 0.47 4.05
N THR A 45 3.39 1.49 3.56
CA THR A 45 1.98 1.43 3.13
C THR A 45 1.70 0.51 1.95
N GLY A 46 2.67 0.26 1.06
CA GLY A 46 2.46 -0.51 -0.17
C GLY A 46 1.34 0.04 -1.07
N SER A 47 1.08 1.36 -0.99
CA SER A 47 -0.03 2.00 -1.72
C SER A 47 0.14 1.93 -3.25
N GLU A 48 1.36 1.73 -3.73
CA GLU A 48 1.68 1.59 -5.16
C GLU A 48 1.21 0.26 -5.77
N VAL A 49 0.78 -0.69 -4.95
CA VAL A 49 0.25 -2.00 -5.39
C VAL A 49 -1.15 -2.26 -4.84
N SER A 50 -1.79 -1.26 -4.24
CA SER A 50 -3.05 -1.43 -3.52
C SER A 50 -4.23 -0.82 -4.29
N PRO A 51 -5.41 -1.44 -4.26
CA PRO A 51 -6.63 -0.94 -4.90
C PRO A 51 -7.39 0.06 -4.03
N PHE A 52 -6.71 0.71 -3.06
CA PHE A 52 -7.31 1.64 -2.12
C PHE A 52 -6.81 3.06 -2.32
N ALA A 53 -7.74 4.02 -2.18
CA ALA A 53 -7.41 5.43 -2.04
C ALA A 53 -8.15 6.00 -0.82
N VAL A 54 -7.43 6.61 0.13
CA VAL A 54 -8.02 7.17 1.35
C VAL A 54 -8.08 8.68 1.24
N ILE A 55 -9.30 9.22 1.18
CA ILE A 55 -9.56 10.66 1.10
C ILE A 55 -9.90 11.19 2.49
N THR A 56 -9.21 12.24 2.92
CA THR A 56 -9.48 12.90 4.19
C THR A 56 -10.37 14.11 3.98
N ASP A 57 -11.57 14.06 4.53
CA ASP A 57 -12.45 15.21 4.67
C ASP A 57 -12.00 16.03 5.89
N LYS A 58 -11.36 17.16 5.63
CA LYS A 58 -10.82 18.03 6.68
C LYS A 58 -11.91 18.78 7.46
N VAL A 59 -13.07 18.99 6.84
CA VAL A 59 -14.20 19.72 7.46
C VAL A 59 -14.85 18.83 8.51
N ASN A 60 -15.23 17.61 8.11
CA ASN A 60 -15.91 16.66 9.00
C ASN A 60 -14.93 15.78 9.80
N LYS A 61 -13.61 15.92 9.57
CA LYS A 61 -12.53 15.12 10.20
C LYS A 61 -12.74 13.61 10.02
N LEU A 62 -13.21 13.21 8.85
CA LEU A 62 -13.48 11.83 8.48
C LEU A 62 -12.53 11.34 7.38
N LYS A 63 -12.19 10.05 7.41
CA LYS A 63 -11.48 9.38 6.33
C LYS A 63 -12.44 8.49 5.55
N TYR A 64 -12.44 8.63 4.24
CA TYR A 64 -13.23 7.81 3.32
C TYR A 64 -12.28 6.88 2.54
N PRO A 65 -12.24 5.59 2.87
CA PRO A 65 -11.52 4.62 2.06
C PRO A 65 -12.33 4.34 0.78
N LEU A 66 -11.73 4.60 -0.36
CA LEU A 66 -12.25 4.18 -1.64
C LEU A 66 -11.56 2.88 -2.02
N ALA A 67 -12.31 1.87 -2.44
CA ALA A 67 -11.77 0.56 -2.77
C ALA A 67 -12.39 0.00 -4.05
N ASP A 68 -11.59 -0.17 -5.06
CA ASP A 68 -11.94 -0.89 -6.29
C ASP A 68 -10.66 -1.31 -7.01
N TYR A 69 -10.66 -2.46 -7.66
CA TYR A 69 -9.49 -2.96 -8.41
C TYR A 69 -9.05 -2.01 -9.53
N SER A 70 -9.98 -1.22 -10.09
CA SER A 70 -9.66 -0.19 -11.09
C SER A 70 -8.81 0.97 -10.54
N LEU A 71 -8.72 1.14 -9.22
CA LEU A 71 -7.83 2.11 -8.58
C LEU A 71 -6.38 1.63 -8.46
N THR A 72 -6.12 0.35 -8.73
CA THR A 72 -4.75 -0.18 -8.67
C THR A 72 -3.87 0.56 -9.70
N PRO A 73 -2.69 1.07 -9.28
CA PRO A 73 -1.78 1.75 -10.19
C PRO A 73 -1.40 0.88 -11.39
N THR A 74 -1.26 1.51 -12.55
CA THR A 74 -0.86 0.83 -13.80
C THR A 74 0.60 0.38 -13.74
N VAL A 75 1.45 1.19 -13.08
CA VAL A 75 2.88 0.93 -12.92
C VAL A 75 3.31 1.31 -11.51
N ALA A 76 4.06 0.43 -10.87
CA ALA A 76 4.76 0.72 -9.62
C ALA A 76 6.28 0.74 -9.90
N ILE A 77 6.94 1.84 -9.59
CA ILE A 77 8.40 1.96 -9.66
C ILE A 77 8.96 1.90 -8.25
N VAL A 78 9.68 0.83 -7.96
CA VAL A 78 10.24 0.54 -6.64
C VAL A 78 11.74 0.80 -6.69
N ASP A 79 12.14 2.01 -6.29
CA ASP A 79 13.55 2.42 -6.30
C ASP A 79 14.03 2.64 -4.86
N PRO A 80 14.92 1.77 -4.34
CA PRO A 80 15.44 1.90 -2.98
C PRO A 80 16.22 3.21 -2.76
N ALA A 81 16.75 3.85 -3.80
CA ALA A 81 17.43 5.14 -3.69
C ALA A 81 16.53 6.21 -3.05
N LEU A 82 15.23 6.15 -3.27
CA LEU A 82 14.26 7.13 -2.75
C LEU A 82 14.00 6.97 -1.24
N VAL A 83 14.37 5.84 -0.65
CA VAL A 83 14.15 5.56 0.78
C VAL A 83 15.44 5.56 1.59
N MET A 84 16.59 5.76 0.96
CA MET A 84 17.90 5.73 1.63
C MET A 84 18.04 6.82 2.69
N SER A 85 17.48 8.02 2.46
CA SER A 85 17.60 9.18 3.35
C SER A 85 16.50 9.26 4.43
N LEU A 86 15.62 8.27 4.52
CA LEU A 86 14.54 8.30 5.51
C LEU A 86 15.10 8.34 6.95
N PRO A 87 14.54 9.21 7.82
CA PRO A 87 14.87 9.22 9.24
C PRO A 87 14.58 7.88 9.92
N ALA A 88 15.35 7.55 10.96
CA ALA A 88 15.19 6.31 11.70
C ALA A 88 13.77 6.09 12.25
N GLN A 89 13.13 7.16 12.76
CA GLN A 89 11.76 7.09 13.28
C GLN A 89 10.77 6.72 12.15
N VAL A 90 10.85 7.39 11.00
CA VAL A 90 9.97 7.11 9.85
C VAL A 90 10.21 5.69 9.34
N THR A 91 11.47 5.23 9.35
CA THR A 91 11.83 3.86 8.96
C THR A 91 11.21 2.83 9.91
N ALA A 92 11.27 3.09 11.22
CA ALA A 92 10.68 2.21 12.22
C ALA A 92 9.16 2.14 12.10
N ASP A 93 8.50 3.31 12.04
CA ASP A 93 7.03 3.40 11.97
C ASP A 93 6.50 2.73 10.69
N SER A 94 7.10 3.05 9.53
CA SER A 94 6.69 2.44 8.27
C SER A 94 7.03 0.95 8.19
N GLY A 95 8.14 0.52 8.77
CA GLY A 95 8.50 -0.90 8.83
C GLY A 95 7.56 -1.72 9.73
N MET A 96 7.07 -1.14 10.83
CA MET A 96 6.03 -1.78 11.65
C MET A 96 4.70 -1.86 10.92
N ASP A 97 4.38 -0.90 10.05
CA ASP A 97 3.22 -0.95 9.17
C ASP A 97 3.30 -2.15 8.19
N VAL A 98 4.50 -2.44 7.65
CA VAL A 98 4.75 -3.66 6.86
C VAL A 98 4.41 -4.92 7.65
N LEU A 99 4.88 -5.00 8.90
CA LEU A 99 4.60 -6.16 9.77
C LEU A 99 3.10 -6.33 9.99
N THR A 100 2.40 -5.22 10.28
CA THR A 100 0.95 -5.22 10.48
C THR A 100 0.23 -5.75 9.24
N HIS A 101 0.53 -5.22 8.06
CA HIS A 101 -0.06 -5.68 6.81
C HIS A 101 0.22 -7.15 6.52
N ALA A 102 1.42 -7.63 6.77
CA ALA A 102 1.78 -9.02 6.58
C ALA A 102 0.99 -9.94 7.54
N CYS A 103 0.85 -9.54 8.81
CA CYS A 103 0.02 -10.28 9.76
C CYS A 103 -1.46 -10.27 9.36
N GLU A 104 -2.00 -9.11 8.94
CA GLU A 104 -3.37 -9.01 8.45
C GLU A 104 -3.61 -9.88 7.22
N ALA A 105 -2.65 -9.92 6.29
CA ALA A 105 -2.72 -10.80 5.13
C ALA A 105 -2.83 -12.27 5.53
N TYR A 106 -2.00 -12.70 6.49
CA TYR A 106 -1.95 -14.08 6.95
C TYR A 106 -3.23 -14.54 7.66
N VAL A 107 -3.89 -13.64 8.43
CA VAL A 107 -5.13 -13.95 9.14
C VAL A 107 -6.40 -13.55 8.37
N SER A 108 -6.26 -13.08 7.13
CA SER A 108 -7.36 -12.64 6.30
C SER A 108 -8.31 -13.80 5.96
N VAL A 109 -9.60 -13.52 5.93
CA VAL A 109 -10.60 -14.48 5.39
C VAL A 109 -10.43 -14.75 3.90
N MET A 110 -9.60 -13.97 3.22
CA MET A 110 -9.25 -14.13 1.81
C MET A 110 -7.86 -14.77 1.62
N ALA A 111 -7.23 -15.22 2.72
CA ALA A 111 -5.93 -15.85 2.67
C ALA A 111 -5.93 -17.11 1.79
N THR A 112 -4.83 -17.33 1.10
CA THR A 112 -4.56 -18.48 0.24
C THR A 112 -3.11 -18.92 0.46
N ASP A 113 -2.75 -20.12 0.04
CA ASP A 113 -1.37 -20.61 0.12
C ASP A 113 -0.36 -19.63 -0.52
N TYR A 114 -0.76 -18.92 -1.57
CA TYR A 114 0.07 -17.90 -2.23
C TYR A 114 0.26 -16.67 -1.35
N THR A 115 -0.82 -16.13 -0.80
CA THR A 115 -0.76 -14.94 0.07
C THR A 115 -0.04 -15.25 1.37
N ASP A 116 -0.23 -16.44 1.93
CA ASP A 116 0.44 -16.89 3.14
C ASP A 116 1.95 -16.98 2.96
N ALA A 117 2.40 -17.56 1.83
CA ALA A 117 3.83 -17.61 1.52
C ALA A 117 4.46 -16.22 1.41
N LEU A 118 3.76 -15.27 0.79
CA LEU A 118 4.22 -13.89 0.68
C LEU A 118 4.20 -13.18 2.03
N ALA A 119 3.13 -13.33 2.81
CA ALA A 119 3.01 -12.74 4.14
C ALA A 119 4.11 -13.23 5.08
N LEU A 120 4.36 -14.53 5.14
CA LEU A 120 5.43 -15.11 5.95
C LEU A 120 6.81 -14.61 5.50
N LYS A 121 7.03 -14.48 4.19
CA LYS A 121 8.28 -13.91 3.67
C LYS A 121 8.46 -12.46 4.10
N ALA A 122 7.40 -11.65 4.06
CA ALA A 122 7.45 -10.25 4.52
C ALA A 122 7.77 -10.17 6.01
N VAL A 123 7.12 -10.99 6.86
CA VAL A 123 7.42 -11.07 8.30
C VAL A 123 8.89 -11.40 8.55
N GLN A 124 9.43 -12.43 7.89
CA GLN A 124 10.85 -12.78 8.02
C GLN A 124 11.77 -11.62 7.65
N MET A 125 11.48 -10.93 6.53
CA MET A 125 12.26 -9.78 6.08
C MET A 125 12.21 -8.63 7.08
N VAL A 126 11.05 -8.35 7.68
CA VAL A 126 10.92 -7.30 8.72
C VAL A 126 11.80 -7.62 9.92
N PHE A 127 11.72 -8.83 10.47
CA PHE A 127 12.52 -9.20 11.65
C PHE A 127 14.03 -9.18 11.37
N GLU A 128 14.44 -9.51 10.16
CA GLU A 128 15.84 -9.53 9.77
C GLU A 128 16.39 -8.12 9.46
N TYR A 129 15.64 -7.33 8.69
CA TYR A 129 16.18 -6.11 8.10
C TYR A 129 15.70 -4.82 8.75
N LEU A 130 14.52 -4.77 9.40
CA LEU A 130 14.03 -3.53 10.01
C LEU A 130 14.98 -3.00 11.10
N PRO A 131 15.49 -3.82 12.05
CA PRO A 131 16.43 -3.33 13.06
C PRO A 131 17.71 -2.73 12.43
N ARG A 132 18.21 -3.35 11.38
CA ARG A 132 19.38 -2.89 10.62
C ARG A 132 19.09 -1.58 9.91
N ALA A 133 17.97 -1.49 9.19
CA ALA A 133 17.56 -0.29 8.45
C ALA A 133 17.35 0.92 9.39
N VAL A 134 16.82 0.71 10.59
CA VAL A 134 16.64 1.74 11.61
C VAL A 134 17.98 2.18 12.20
N HIS A 135 18.85 1.23 12.55
CA HIS A 135 20.09 1.51 13.26
C HIS A 135 21.18 2.11 12.35
N TYR A 136 21.35 1.55 11.15
CA TYR A 136 22.44 1.95 10.25
C TYR A 136 22.00 2.95 9.17
N GLY A 137 20.70 3.07 8.91
CA GLY A 137 20.15 4.03 7.96
C GLY A 137 20.70 3.86 6.55
N ALA A 138 21.17 4.96 5.95
CA ALA A 138 21.73 4.97 4.60
C ALA A 138 23.05 4.18 4.45
N LYS A 139 23.66 3.74 5.55
CA LYS A 139 24.90 2.94 5.52
C LYS A 139 24.64 1.45 5.26
N ASP A 140 23.40 1.01 5.37
CA ASP A 140 23.00 -0.38 5.10
C ASP A 140 21.98 -0.40 3.95
N GLU A 141 22.49 -0.29 2.73
CA GLU A 141 21.69 -0.26 1.50
C GLU A 141 20.87 -1.54 1.34
N GLU A 142 21.45 -2.69 1.68
CA GLU A 142 20.74 -3.97 1.62
C GLU A 142 19.50 -3.95 2.50
N ALA A 143 19.63 -3.55 3.77
CA ALA A 143 18.49 -3.51 4.68
C ALA A 143 17.40 -2.54 4.19
N ARG A 144 17.78 -1.40 3.63
CA ARG A 144 16.83 -0.44 3.01
C ARG A 144 16.10 -1.05 1.83
N GLU A 145 16.82 -1.68 0.90
CA GLU A 145 16.23 -2.36 -0.25
C GLU A 145 15.29 -3.49 0.18
N LYS A 146 15.73 -4.33 1.12
CA LYS A 146 14.91 -5.46 1.60
C LYS A 146 13.64 -4.98 2.27
N MET A 147 13.69 -3.93 3.10
CA MET A 147 12.49 -3.32 3.70
C MET A 147 11.58 -2.71 2.65
N HIS A 148 12.14 -2.08 1.62
CA HIS A 148 11.36 -1.53 0.52
C HIS A 148 10.62 -2.62 -0.27
N ASN A 149 11.25 -3.75 -0.50
CA ASN A 149 10.64 -4.93 -1.12
C ASN A 149 9.58 -5.58 -0.20
N ALA A 150 9.87 -5.72 1.10
CA ALA A 150 8.94 -6.30 2.08
C ALA A 150 7.61 -5.55 2.13
N SER A 151 7.64 -4.22 1.97
CA SER A 151 6.44 -3.37 1.92
C SER A 151 5.42 -3.80 0.88
N LYS A 152 5.85 -4.25 -0.30
CA LYS A 152 4.96 -4.75 -1.37
C LYS A 152 4.49 -6.16 -1.11
N ILE A 153 5.42 -7.01 -0.69
CA ILE A 153 5.15 -8.42 -0.39
C ILE A 153 4.10 -8.53 0.73
N GLY A 154 4.20 -7.68 1.76
CA GLY A 154 3.26 -7.64 2.87
C GLY A 154 1.82 -7.22 2.51
N ARG A 155 1.60 -6.61 1.34
CA ARG A 155 0.26 -6.21 0.84
C ARG A 155 -0.41 -7.28 -0.02
N ALA A 156 0.05 -8.51 0.02
CA ALA A 156 -0.40 -9.60 -0.85
C ALA A 156 -1.88 -10.02 -0.68
N HIS A 157 -2.58 -9.53 0.36
CA HIS A 157 -3.95 -9.93 0.68
C HIS A 157 -5.04 -9.02 0.08
N VAL A 158 -4.67 -8.05 -0.74
CA VAL A 158 -5.60 -7.03 -1.26
C VAL A 158 -5.95 -7.30 -2.72
#